data_3028ec29bcf79fc78e8ebc352febe64f
#
_entry.id   3028ec29bcf79fc78e8ebc352febe64f
#
_cell.length_a   1.000
_cell.length_b   1.000
_cell.length_c   1.000
_cell.angle_alpha   90.00
_cell.angle_beta   90.00
_cell.angle_gamma   90.00
#
_symmetry.space_group_name_H-M   'P 1'
#
loop_
_entity.id
_entity.type
_entity.pdbx_description
1 polymer ?
#
loop_
_entity_poly.entity_id
_entity_poly.type
_entity_poly.pdbx_seq_one_letter_code
_entity_poly.pdbx_strand_id
1 'polypeptide(L)'
;IIGRLVGSEMCIRDRVCGLEPGEFVWTGGDCHLYLNHLEQAKLQISREPLSLPNLKLNPEIMEIDRFSYDDILIENYTHHEHISAPISV
;
A
#
# COMPACT_ATOMS: atom_id res chain seq x y z
N ILE A 1 5.26 -0.78 -3.04
CA ILE A 1 4.39 -1.80 -2.42
C ILE A 1 3.83 -1.28 -1.09
N ILE A 2 4.69 -0.86 -0.23
CA ILE A 2 4.34 -0.28 1.07
C ILE A 2 3.61 1.05 0.90
N GLY A 3 3.93 1.79 -0.15
CA GLY A 3 3.32 3.07 -0.46
C GLY A 3 1.81 3.05 -0.68
N ARG A 4 1.18 1.90 -0.90
CA ARG A 4 -0.27 1.81 -1.07
C ARG A 4 -1.03 1.88 0.23
N LEU A 5 -0.68 1.04 1.19
CA LEU A 5 -1.33 1.04 2.50
C LEU A 5 -1.04 2.35 3.22
N VAL A 6 0.19 2.79 3.12
CA VAL A 6 0.63 4.06 3.68
C VAL A 6 -0.02 5.23 2.96
N GLY A 7 -0.17 5.16 1.64
CA GLY A 7 -0.89 6.17 0.86
C GLY A 7 -2.32 6.34 1.34
N SER A 8 -3.04 5.25 1.64
CA SER A 8 -4.40 5.32 2.18
C SER A 8 -4.42 6.02 3.53
N GLU A 9 -3.54 5.66 4.44
CA GLU A 9 -3.46 6.26 5.77
C GLU A 9 -3.09 7.74 5.70
N MET A 10 -2.11 8.10 4.89
CA MET A 10 -1.71 9.50 4.67
C MET A 10 -2.86 10.31 4.10
N CYS A 11 -3.54 9.83 3.06
CA CYS A 11 -4.65 10.54 2.44
C CYS A 11 -5.81 10.77 3.41
N ILE A 12 -6.13 9.81 4.27
CA ILE A 12 -7.16 9.96 5.30
C ILE A 12 -6.75 11.05 6.29
N ARG A 13 -5.53 11.01 6.80
CA ARG A 13 -5.02 12.02 7.73
C ARG A 13 -4.98 13.41 7.11
N ASP A 14 -4.43 13.51 5.90
CA ASP A 14 -4.29 14.80 5.23
C ASP A 14 -5.62 15.44 4.95
N ARG A 15 -6.60 14.64 4.56
CA ARG A 15 -7.94 15.14 4.32
C ARG A 15 -8.63 15.63 5.59
N VAL A 16 -8.56 14.84 6.67
CA VAL A 16 -9.15 15.21 7.97
C VAL A 16 -8.48 16.47 8.53
N CYS A 17 -7.18 16.61 8.34
CA CYS A 17 -6.40 17.77 8.82
C CYS A 17 -6.36 18.93 7.84
N GLY A 18 -6.94 18.81 6.65
CA GLY A 18 -6.88 19.85 5.62
C GLY A 18 -5.49 20.09 5.04
N LEU A 19 -4.66 19.06 5.03
CA LEU A 19 -3.29 19.10 4.53
C LEU A 19 -3.18 18.39 3.18
N GLU A 20 -2.15 18.70 2.42
CA GLU A 20 -1.80 17.98 1.20
C GLU A 20 -0.83 16.83 1.49
N PRO A 21 -0.96 15.67 0.80
CA PRO A 21 0.00 14.58 0.93
C PRO A 21 1.41 15.01 0.55
N GLY A 22 2.35 14.70 1.40
CA GLY A 22 3.76 14.93 1.14
C GLY A 22 4.52 13.62 0.89
N GLU A 23 5.73 13.57 1.34
CA GLU A 23 6.60 12.42 1.20
C GLU A 23 6.40 11.43 2.36
N PHE A 24 6.31 10.15 2.04
CA PHE A 24 6.36 9.10 3.05
C PHE A 24 7.75 8.45 3.06
N VAL A 25 8.40 8.47 4.22
CA VAL A 25 9.72 7.87 4.39
C VAL A 25 9.61 6.63 5.28
N TRP A 26 9.99 5.49 4.74
CA TRP A 26 10.02 4.24 5.49
C TRP A 26 11.46 3.81 5.76
N THR A 27 11.74 3.41 6.99
CA THR A 27 13.06 2.90 7.37
C THR A 27 12.88 1.56 8.07
N GLY A 28 13.50 0.52 7.53
CA GLY A 28 13.52 -0.80 8.15
C GLY A 28 14.74 -0.98 9.04
N GLY A 29 14.52 -1.21 10.34
CA GLY A 29 15.60 -1.43 11.30
C GLY A 29 16.21 -2.83 11.23
N ASP A 30 15.39 -3.83 10.89
CA ASP A 30 15.81 -5.23 10.75
C ASP A 30 15.17 -5.80 9.48
N CYS A 31 15.92 -5.76 8.38
CA CYS A 31 15.46 -6.23 7.08
C CYS A 31 16.23 -7.47 6.67
N HIS A 32 15.54 -8.55 6.34
CA HIS A 32 16.16 -9.77 5.84
C HIS A 32 15.28 -10.48 4.84
N LEU A 33 15.89 -11.33 4.03
CA LEU A 33 15.24 -12.20 3.07
C LEU A 33 15.56 -13.64 3.41
N TYR A 34 14.53 -14.46 3.59
CA TYR A 34 14.73 -15.88 3.84
C TYR A 34 15.30 -16.60 2.62
N LEU A 35 16.18 -17.57 2.86
CA LEU A 35 16.84 -18.31 1.78
C LEU A 35 15.87 -19.05 0.87
N ASN A 36 14.76 -19.55 1.41
CA ASN A 36 13.72 -20.24 0.65
C ASN A 36 12.78 -19.30 -0.12
N HIS A 37 13.03 -17.98 -0.08
CA HIS A 37 12.25 -16.97 -0.81
C HIS A 37 13.06 -16.27 -1.91
N LEU A 38 14.30 -16.69 -2.18
CA LEU A 38 15.17 -16.03 -3.14
C LEU A 38 14.60 -16.03 -4.57
N GLU A 39 14.01 -17.14 -5.00
CA GLU A 39 13.44 -17.23 -6.35
C GLU A 39 12.19 -16.35 -6.49
N GLN A 40 11.36 -16.28 -5.46
CA GLN A 40 10.20 -15.40 -5.41
C GLN A 40 10.61 -13.91 -5.46
N ALA A 41 11.66 -13.56 -4.72
CA ALA A 41 12.19 -12.20 -4.73
C ALA A 41 12.75 -11.82 -6.11
N LYS A 42 13.49 -12.71 -6.76
CA LYS A 42 14.00 -12.50 -8.12
C LYS A 42 12.86 -12.30 -9.12
N LEU A 43 11.81 -13.12 -9.03
CA LEU A 43 10.63 -12.99 -9.87
C LEU A 43 9.96 -11.64 -9.67
N GLN A 44 9.78 -11.21 -8.43
CA GLN A 44 9.13 -9.95 -8.12
C GLN A 44 9.90 -8.75 -8.67
N ILE A 45 11.21 -8.70 -8.48
CA ILE A 45 12.03 -7.58 -8.97
C ILE A 45 12.19 -7.57 -10.50
N SER A 46 11.94 -8.70 -11.16
CA SER A 46 11.96 -8.78 -12.62
C SER A 46 10.71 -8.21 -13.29
N ARG A 47 9.65 -8.01 -12.52
CA ARG A 47 8.37 -7.53 -13.05
C ARG A 47 8.38 -6.02 -13.25
N GLU A 48 7.83 -5.57 -14.37
CA GLU A 48 7.64 -4.15 -14.62
C GLU A 48 6.54 -3.59 -13.71
N PRO A 49 6.76 -2.43 -13.07
CA PRO A 49 5.72 -1.78 -12.30
C PRO A 49 4.51 -1.42 -13.17
N LEU A 50 3.33 -1.66 -12.64
CA LEU A 50 2.08 -1.28 -13.31
C LEU A 50 1.63 0.10 -12.81
N SER A 51 0.64 0.68 -13.51
CA SER A 51 0.09 1.97 -13.11
C SER A 51 -0.47 1.93 -11.69
N LEU A 52 -0.30 3.01 -10.95
CA LEU A 52 -0.78 3.13 -9.59
C LEU A 52 -2.30 3.22 -9.54
N PRO A 53 -2.94 2.58 -8.56
CA PRO A 53 -4.37 2.75 -8.35
C PRO A 53 -4.70 4.11 -7.76
N ASN A 54 -5.96 4.49 -7.87
CA ASN A 54 -6.50 5.68 -7.26
C ASN A 54 -7.23 5.34 -5.97
N LEU A 55 -7.05 6.16 -4.95
CA LEU A 55 -7.78 6.07 -3.71
C LEU A 55 -8.92 7.09 -3.72
N LYS A 56 -10.15 6.62 -3.49
CA LYS A 56 -11.31 7.46 -3.25
C LYS A 56 -11.75 7.36 -1.81
N LEU A 57 -11.92 8.51 -1.17
CA LEU A 57 -12.48 8.62 0.17
C LEU A 57 -13.86 9.27 0.09
N ASN A 58 -14.78 8.84 0.95
CA ASN A 58 -16.09 9.44 1.05
C ASN A 58 -15.97 10.93 1.41
N PRO A 59 -16.44 11.85 0.55
CA PRO A 59 -16.28 13.30 0.78
C PRO A 59 -17.05 13.83 1.98
N GLU A 60 -18.03 13.10 2.47
CA GLU A 60 -18.85 13.53 3.61
C GLU A 60 -18.20 13.23 4.96
N ILE A 61 -17.21 12.35 5.01
CA ILE A 61 -16.53 11.98 6.25
C ILE A 61 -15.33 12.89 6.47
N MET A 62 -15.38 13.65 7.57
CA MET A 62 -14.34 14.60 7.96
C MET A 62 -13.65 14.25 9.28
N GLU A 63 -14.14 13.25 9.99
CA GLU A 63 -13.55 12.77 11.25
C GLU A 63 -12.93 11.40 11.05
N ILE A 64 -11.69 11.22 11.53
CA ILE A 64 -10.90 10.01 11.31
C ILE A 64 -11.59 8.76 11.86
N ASP A 65 -12.26 8.87 12.99
CA ASP A 65 -12.91 7.74 13.66
C ASP A 65 -14.25 7.34 13.02
N ARG A 66 -14.71 8.10 12.03
CA ARG A 66 -15.97 7.83 11.32
C ARG A 66 -15.81 7.09 10.01
N PHE A 67 -14.58 6.86 9.55
CA PHE A 67 -14.35 6.07 8.35
C PHE A 67 -14.69 4.60 8.58
N SER A 68 -15.51 4.06 7.70
CA SER A 68 -15.79 2.63 7.62
C SER A 68 -15.13 2.04 6.37
N TYR A 69 -15.15 0.73 6.24
CA TYR A 69 -14.61 0.04 5.07
C TYR A 69 -15.20 0.57 3.75
N ASP A 70 -16.51 0.84 3.75
CA ASP A 70 -17.22 1.29 2.55
C ASP A 70 -16.90 2.74 2.14
N ASP A 71 -16.29 3.52 3.03
CA ASP A 71 -15.89 4.89 2.76
C ASP A 71 -14.54 5.00 2.05
N ILE A 72 -13.84 3.88 1.89
CA ILE A 72 -12.51 3.79 1.30
C ILE A 72 -12.57 2.88 0.08
N LEU A 73 -12.37 3.45 -1.11
CA LEU A 73 -12.43 2.72 -2.36
C LEU A 73 -11.11 2.83 -3.12
N ILE A 74 -10.59 1.70 -3.58
CA ILE A 74 -9.41 1.67 -4.45
C ILE A 74 -9.89 1.39 -5.87
N GLU A 75 -9.60 2.31 -6.79
CA GLU A 75 -9.98 2.21 -8.20
C GLU A 75 -8.76 1.99 -9.09
N ASN A 76 -8.99 1.39 -10.27
CA ASN A 76 -7.96 1.15 -11.28
C ASN A 76 -6.77 0.34 -10.76
N TYR A 77 -7.06 -0.63 -9.90
CA TYR A 77 -6.05 -1.52 -9.35
C TYR A 77 -5.75 -2.66 -10.32
N THR A 78 -4.57 -2.63 -10.91
CA THR A 78 -4.04 -3.72 -11.73
C THR A 78 -2.82 -4.33 -11.03
N HIS A 79 -2.67 -5.63 -11.13
CA HIS A 79 -1.58 -6.34 -10.47
C HIS A 79 -1.11 -7.54 -11.30
N HIS A 80 0.11 -7.96 -11.07
CA HIS A 80 0.64 -9.22 -11.60
C HIS A 80 0.04 -10.43 -10.85
N GLU A 81 0.28 -11.60 -11.40
CA GLU A 81 -0.16 -12.85 -10.76
C GLU A 81 0.47 -13.04 -9.38
N HIS A 82 -0.26 -13.76 -8.54
CA HIS A 82 0.20 -14.10 -7.20
C HIS A 82 1.50 -14.92 -7.24
N ILE A 83 2.43 -14.59 -6.36
CA ILE A 83 3.65 -15.37 -6.16
C ILE A 83 3.48 -16.20 -4.89
N SER A 84 3.41 -17.51 -5.04
CA SER A 84 3.34 -18.42 -3.91
C SER A 84 4.72 -18.60 -3.27
N ALA A 85 4.76 -18.58 -1.95
CA ALA A 85 5.98 -18.81 -1.19
C ALA A 85 5.70 -19.66 0.05
N PRO A 86 6.63 -20.56 0.45
CA PRO A 86 6.45 -21.32 1.67
C PRO A 86 6.56 -20.44 2.90
N ILE A 87 5.85 -20.82 3.96
CA ILE A 87 5.98 -20.16 5.26
C ILE A 87 7.33 -20.51 5.87
N SER A 88 8.09 -19.50 6.24
CA SER A 88 9.36 -19.68 6.94
C SER A 88 9.13 -19.70 8.45
N VAL A 89 9.58 -20.75 9.09
CA VAL A 89 9.50 -20.95 10.54
C VAL A 89 10.88 -21.21 11.12
#